data_a2a453f8354af846ff32b25df7f206fd
#
_entry.id   a2a453f8354af846ff32b25df7f206fd
#
_cell.length_a   1.000
_cell.length_b   1.000
_cell.length_c   1.000
_cell.angle_alpha   90.00
_cell.angle_beta   90.00
_cell.angle_gamma   90.00
#
_symmetry.space_group_name_H-M   'P 1'
#
loop_
_entity.id
_entity.type
_entity.pdbx_description
1 polymer ?
#
loop_
_entity_poly.entity_id
_entity_poly.type
_entity_poly.pdbx_seq_one_letter_code
_entity_poly.pdbx_strand_id
1 'polypeptide(L)'
;MHFGARTSEEEAFAIMDKALDMGINFFDTANVYSGMNLRGTSETIIGNWLASRGVRDEVVIATKVYGNMTDRAIPNETAGISAYKVRKHAEDSLRRLQTDRIDLYQVHHVDRNITPEEFWTTFDRLIQNGKVLYMGGSNFSGWELATHQMQAMQRGMMGFVSEQTMFNLLCRYPELEVLPAAKAHGIGVIPYMPLAGGILTGKTQSVEASRTSQVESEYGIQLSEGNAQLKAFHELCQTLGERPHVVAIAWTLSHSAVSAPIVGVRTIEHLEGLDRAAELELDSETLAKLDAIFAPNKGRALRTGRAPEAYAW
;
A
#
# COMPACT_ATOMS: atom_id res chain seq x y z
N MET A 1 9.15 -3.04 1.61
CA MET A 1 9.81 -1.98 2.40
C MET A 1 10.92 -2.52 3.32
N HIS A 2 10.80 -3.73 3.88
CA HIS A 2 11.73 -4.26 4.88
C HIS A 2 12.87 -5.07 4.27
N PHE A 3 12.66 -5.67 3.13
CA PHE A 3 13.64 -6.53 2.45
C PHE A 3 14.92 -5.76 2.11
N GLY A 4 16.06 -6.29 2.52
CA GLY A 4 17.37 -5.68 2.39
C GLY A 4 17.70 -4.57 3.40
N ALA A 5 16.71 -4.05 4.15
CA ALA A 5 16.93 -3.02 5.17
C ALA A 5 16.84 -3.57 6.61
N ARG A 6 15.84 -4.41 6.89
CA ARG A 6 15.55 -4.97 8.22
C ARG A 6 15.32 -6.48 8.17
N THR A 7 15.21 -7.06 7.00
CA THR A 7 14.98 -8.47 6.71
C THR A 7 16.03 -8.86 5.68
N SER A 8 16.85 -9.82 5.96
CA SER A 8 17.88 -10.34 5.05
C SER A 8 17.24 -10.98 3.81
N GLU A 9 18.02 -11.27 2.78
CA GLU A 9 17.53 -11.94 1.57
C GLU A 9 17.01 -13.35 1.90
N GLU A 10 17.74 -14.10 2.74
CA GLU A 10 17.35 -15.44 3.17
C GLU A 10 16.01 -15.45 3.92
N GLU A 11 15.85 -14.54 4.89
CA GLU A 11 14.58 -14.37 5.62
C GLU A 11 13.45 -13.91 4.69
N ALA A 12 13.74 -13.03 3.74
CA ALA A 12 12.75 -12.57 2.75
C ALA A 12 12.26 -13.72 1.88
N PHE A 13 13.16 -14.62 1.45
CA PHE A 13 12.81 -15.83 0.71
C PHE A 13 11.89 -16.73 1.53
N ALA A 14 12.25 -17.02 2.77
CA ALA A 14 11.42 -17.84 3.66
C ALA A 14 10.03 -17.24 3.91
N ILE A 15 9.93 -15.90 4.01
CA ILE A 15 8.65 -15.19 4.13
C ILE A 15 7.83 -15.33 2.85
N MET A 16 8.44 -15.14 1.68
CA MET A 16 7.72 -15.23 0.40
C MET A 16 7.29 -16.67 0.08
N ASP A 17 8.15 -17.66 0.34
CA ASP A 17 7.81 -19.07 0.23
C ASP A 17 6.60 -19.41 1.12
N LYS A 18 6.64 -19.02 2.40
CA LYS A 18 5.54 -19.26 3.34
C LYS A 18 4.26 -18.52 2.96
N ALA A 19 4.36 -17.29 2.47
CA ALA A 19 3.21 -16.53 1.98
C ALA A 19 2.54 -17.24 0.80
N LEU A 20 3.33 -17.72 -0.16
CA LEU A 20 2.83 -18.45 -1.33
C LEU A 20 2.16 -19.77 -0.92
N ASP A 21 2.75 -20.53 0.02
CA ASP A 21 2.14 -21.73 0.61
C ASP A 21 0.79 -21.47 1.28
N MET A 22 0.58 -20.24 1.80
CA MET A 22 -0.70 -19.80 2.38
C MET A 22 -1.69 -19.26 1.33
N GLY A 23 -1.34 -19.26 0.04
CA GLY A 23 -2.15 -18.71 -1.04
C GLY A 23 -2.03 -17.19 -1.21
N ILE A 24 -1.10 -16.53 -0.51
CA ILE A 24 -0.82 -15.10 -0.67
C ILE A 24 0.14 -14.93 -1.84
N ASN A 25 -0.38 -14.51 -2.99
CA ASN A 25 0.36 -14.44 -4.25
C ASN A 25 0.57 -13.01 -4.78
N PHE A 26 0.13 -11.97 -4.06
CA PHE A 26 0.32 -10.57 -4.45
C PHE A 26 1.49 -9.96 -3.67
N PHE A 27 2.58 -9.62 -4.35
CA PHE A 27 3.78 -9.03 -3.76
C PHE A 27 3.96 -7.59 -4.21
N ASP A 28 3.85 -6.66 -3.25
CA ASP A 28 3.99 -5.22 -3.48
C ASP A 28 5.37 -4.72 -3.08
N THR A 29 6.02 -4.03 -4.01
CA THR A 29 7.30 -3.36 -3.80
C THR A 29 7.31 -1.96 -4.41
N ALA A 30 8.45 -1.32 -4.45
CA ALA A 30 8.72 -0.07 -5.17
C ALA A 30 10.22 0.06 -5.47
N ASN A 31 10.53 0.83 -6.51
CA ASN A 31 11.91 1.10 -6.88
C ASN A 31 12.73 1.77 -5.78
N VAL A 32 12.10 2.58 -4.91
CA VAL A 32 12.76 3.32 -3.82
C VAL A 32 12.78 2.59 -2.47
N TYR A 33 12.18 1.40 -2.37
CA TYR A 33 12.13 0.68 -1.09
C TYR A 33 13.50 0.19 -0.64
N SER A 34 13.62 -0.06 0.65
CA SER A 34 14.81 -0.39 1.46
C SER A 34 15.59 0.82 1.98
N GLY A 35 15.16 2.06 1.68
CA GLY A 35 15.79 3.30 2.17
C GLY A 35 16.79 3.92 1.19
N MET A 36 17.23 5.13 1.49
CA MET A 36 17.95 5.99 0.53
C MET A 36 19.22 5.37 -0.08
N ASN A 37 20.00 4.66 0.71
CA ASN A 37 21.24 4.04 0.24
C ASN A 37 21.06 2.64 -0.37
N LEU A 38 19.84 2.08 -0.28
CA LEU A 38 19.53 0.72 -0.67
C LEU A 38 18.37 0.65 -1.70
N ARG A 39 18.13 1.76 -2.41
CA ARG A 39 17.07 1.83 -3.43
C ARG A 39 17.24 0.72 -4.46
N GLY A 40 16.14 0.04 -4.79
CA GLY A 40 16.14 -1.09 -5.70
C GLY A 40 16.41 -2.45 -5.04
N THR A 41 16.93 -2.50 -3.81
CA THR A 41 17.28 -3.77 -3.14
C THR A 41 16.05 -4.65 -2.94
N SER A 42 14.90 -4.09 -2.55
CA SER A 42 13.66 -4.86 -2.40
C SER A 42 13.23 -5.54 -3.70
N GLU A 43 13.30 -4.83 -4.84
CA GLU A 43 13.02 -5.42 -6.15
C GLU A 43 14.06 -6.49 -6.54
N THR A 44 15.34 -6.27 -6.23
CA THR A 44 16.41 -7.25 -6.50
C THR A 44 16.20 -8.54 -5.72
N ILE A 45 15.86 -8.46 -4.43
CA ILE A 45 15.58 -9.64 -3.60
C ILE A 45 14.37 -10.42 -4.14
N ILE A 46 13.29 -9.72 -4.51
CA ILE A 46 12.13 -10.37 -5.13
C ILE A 46 12.53 -11.04 -6.47
N GLY A 47 13.32 -10.35 -7.29
CA GLY A 47 13.82 -10.90 -8.57
C GLY A 47 14.66 -12.17 -8.38
N ASN A 48 15.57 -12.16 -7.39
CA ASN A 48 16.37 -13.33 -7.04
C ASN A 48 15.49 -14.51 -6.58
N TRP A 49 14.45 -14.21 -5.79
CA TRP A 49 13.48 -15.21 -5.37
C TRP A 49 12.70 -15.81 -6.54
N LEU A 50 12.13 -14.95 -7.41
CA LEU A 50 11.40 -15.38 -8.60
C LEU A 50 12.25 -16.31 -9.48
N ALA A 51 13.49 -15.91 -9.75
CA ALA A 51 14.41 -16.71 -10.57
C ALA A 51 14.79 -18.03 -9.90
N SER A 52 15.00 -18.02 -8.58
CA SER A 52 15.43 -19.23 -7.83
C SER A 52 14.31 -20.25 -7.65
N ARG A 53 13.04 -19.80 -7.59
CA ARG A 53 11.87 -20.67 -7.38
C ARG A 53 11.15 -21.01 -8.68
N GLY A 54 11.30 -20.23 -9.74
CA GLY A 54 10.58 -20.41 -11.01
C GLY A 54 9.08 -20.12 -10.93
N VAL A 55 8.64 -19.32 -9.97
CA VAL A 55 7.22 -19.08 -9.62
C VAL A 55 6.63 -17.83 -10.25
N ARG A 56 7.29 -17.25 -11.27
CA ARG A 56 6.85 -15.96 -11.86
C ARG A 56 5.39 -15.95 -12.32
N ASP A 57 4.88 -17.04 -12.83
CA ASP A 57 3.51 -17.15 -13.33
C ASP A 57 2.48 -17.47 -12.24
N GLU A 58 2.94 -17.76 -11.03
CA GLU A 58 2.08 -18.04 -9.87
C GLU A 58 1.78 -16.78 -9.05
N VAL A 59 2.48 -15.65 -9.33
CA VAL A 59 2.44 -14.45 -8.50
C VAL A 59 2.11 -13.20 -9.31
N VAL A 60 1.49 -12.24 -8.62
CA VAL A 60 1.26 -10.88 -9.09
C VAL A 60 2.33 -9.97 -8.48
N ILE A 61 3.15 -9.35 -9.32
CA ILE A 61 4.20 -8.43 -8.89
C ILE A 61 3.76 -7.00 -9.15
N ALA A 62 3.62 -6.24 -8.05
CA ALA A 62 3.35 -4.81 -8.08
C ALA A 62 4.62 -4.04 -7.72
N THR A 63 4.98 -3.03 -8.51
CA THR A 63 6.03 -2.07 -8.17
C THR A 63 5.60 -0.64 -8.50
N LYS A 64 6.42 0.36 -8.12
CA LYS A 64 6.01 1.76 -8.18
C LYS A 64 7.09 2.66 -8.75
N VAL A 65 6.67 3.79 -9.31
CA VAL A 65 7.52 4.87 -9.82
C VAL A 65 7.06 6.22 -9.30
N TYR A 66 8.00 7.06 -8.87
CA TYR A 66 7.84 8.48 -8.54
C TYR A 66 9.14 9.04 -7.97
N GLY A 67 9.67 8.44 -6.90
CA GLY A 67 10.84 8.91 -6.17
C GLY A 67 12.13 8.84 -6.99
N ASN A 68 13.16 9.55 -6.52
CA ASN A 68 14.48 9.53 -7.11
C ASN A 68 15.21 8.22 -6.81
N MET A 69 15.95 7.71 -7.78
CA MET A 69 16.81 6.54 -7.61
C MET A 69 18.26 6.89 -7.29
N THR A 70 18.60 8.19 -7.21
CA THR A 70 19.95 8.69 -6.89
C THR A 70 19.84 9.97 -6.09
N ASP A 71 20.84 10.25 -5.26
CA ASP A 71 21.00 11.52 -4.56
C ASP A 71 21.76 12.58 -5.40
N ARG A 72 22.25 12.18 -6.58
CA ARG A 72 22.89 13.11 -7.51
C ARG A 72 21.83 13.96 -8.19
N ALA A 73 22.11 15.27 -8.30
CA ALA A 73 21.29 16.18 -9.12
C ALA A 73 21.50 15.86 -10.60
N ILE A 74 20.68 14.98 -11.12
CA ILE A 74 20.70 14.59 -12.54
C ILE A 74 19.41 15.08 -13.18
N PRO A 75 19.45 15.65 -14.38
CA PRO A 75 18.25 15.98 -15.14
C PRO A 75 17.32 14.75 -15.24
N ASN A 76 16.02 14.96 -15.08
CA ASN A 76 14.98 13.93 -15.12
C ASN A 76 15.02 12.88 -13.98
N GLU A 77 15.79 13.07 -12.94
CA GLU A 77 15.80 12.22 -11.72
C GLU A 77 15.28 12.99 -10.48
N THR A 78 14.53 14.06 -10.67
CA THR A 78 13.77 14.74 -9.59
C THR A 78 12.53 13.94 -9.23
N ALA A 79 11.94 14.17 -8.05
CA ALA A 79 10.63 13.59 -7.71
C ALA A 79 9.59 13.97 -8.76
N GLY A 80 8.64 13.07 -9.04
CA GLY A 80 7.59 13.27 -10.04
C GLY A 80 7.64 12.26 -11.18
N ILE A 81 6.81 12.51 -12.16
CA ILE A 81 6.57 11.65 -13.32
C ILE A 81 6.96 12.39 -14.60
N SER A 82 7.70 11.74 -15.47
CA SER A 82 7.94 12.17 -16.85
C SER A 82 8.05 10.95 -17.77
N ALA A 83 7.85 11.15 -19.05
CA ALA A 83 7.96 10.06 -20.03
C ALA A 83 9.33 9.37 -19.99
N TYR A 84 10.40 10.16 -19.83
CA TYR A 84 11.76 9.63 -19.68
C TYR A 84 11.89 8.75 -18.44
N LYS A 85 11.48 9.30 -17.27
CA LYS A 85 11.66 8.67 -15.98
C LYS A 85 10.84 7.39 -15.85
N VAL A 86 9.56 7.43 -16.22
CA VAL A 86 8.68 6.25 -16.17
C VAL A 86 9.24 5.12 -17.01
N ARG A 87 9.65 5.40 -18.25
CA ARG A 87 10.25 4.40 -19.13
C ARG A 87 11.55 3.83 -18.54
N LYS A 88 12.47 4.71 -18.12
CA LYS A 88 13.76 4.30 -17.55
C LYS A 88 13.57 3.44 -16.30
N HIS A 89 12.71 3.89 -15.38
CA HIS A 89 12.50 3.18 -14.13
C HIS A 89 11.76 1.86 -14.32
N ALA A 90 10.84 1.76 -15.29
CA ALA A 90 10.22 0.49 -15.64
C ALA A 90 11.26 -0.53 -16.13
N GLU A 91 12.15 -0.13 -17.04
CA GLU A 91 13.25 -0.99 -17.54
C GLU A 91 14.20 -1.40 -16.41
N ASP A 92 14.52 -0.46 -15.51
CA ASP A 92 15.39 -0.72 -14.37
C ASP A 92 14.73 -1.69 -13.37
N SER A 93 13.43 -1.53 -13.12
CA SER A 93 12.63 -2.43 -12.26
C SER A 93 12.53 -3.83 -12.85
N LEU A 94 12.24 -3.95 -14.15
CA LEU A 94 12.22 -5.25 -14.85
C LEU A 94 13.57 -6.00 -14.71
N ARG A 95 14.70 -5.27 -14.85
CA ARG A 95 16.02 -5.88 -14.67
C ARG A 95 16.27 -6.35 -13.23
N ARG A 96 15.89 -5.54 -12.21
CA ARG A 96 16.02 -5.93 -10.80
C ARG A 96 15.11 -7.09 -10.44
N LEU A 97 13.87 -7.07 -10.92
CA LEU A 97 12.88 -8.13 -10.72
C LEU A 97 13.15 -9.39 -11.55
N GLN A 98 14.13 -9.34 -12.49
CA GLN A 98 14.48 -10.44 -13.38
C GLN A 98 13.26 -11.04 -14.11
N THR A 99 12.40 -10.18 -14.62
CA THR A 99 11.15 -10.56 -15.32
C THR A 99 10.95 -9.68 -16.55
N ASP A 100 10.17 -10.17 -17.48
CA ASP A 100 9.81 -9.48 -18.72
C ASP A 100 8.61 -8.55 -18.56
N ARG A 101 7.81 -8.70 -17.49
CA ARG A 101 6.60 -7.94 -17.23
C ARG A 101 6.44 -7.53 -15.76
N ILE A 102 5.82 -6.37 -15.55
CA ILE A 102 5.27 -5.91 -14.29
C ILE A 102 3.76 -6.11 -14.37
N ASP A 103 3.16 -6.85 -13.42
CA ASP A 103 1.72 -7.09 -13.45
C ASP A 103 0.94 -5.83 -13.08
N LEU A 104 1.39 -5.10 -12.05
CA LEU A 104 0.80 -3.83 -11.64
C LEU A 104 1.88 -2.76 -11.46
N TYR A 105 1.88 -1.73 -12.30
CA TYR A 105 2.79 -0.60 -12.20
C TYR A 105 2.08 0.62 -11.65
N GLN A 106 2.49 1.04 -10.46
CA GLN A 106 1.79 2.07 -9.70
C GLN A 106 2.51 3.41 -9.76
N VAL A 107 1.77 4.49 -9.91
CA VAL A 107 2.24 5.84 -9.65
C VAL A 107 2.24 6.05 -8.13
N HIS A 108 3.45 6.14 -7.52
CA HIS A 108 3.61 6.12 -6.06
C HIS A 108 3.02 7.33 -5.35
N HIS A 109 2.99 8.48 -6.02
CA HIS A 109 2.34 9.72 -5.59
C HIS A 109 1.83 10.47 -6.80
N VAL A 110 0.77 11.25 -6.62
CA VAL A 110 0.26 12.11 -7.68
C VAL A 110 1.29 13.17 -8.07
N ASP A 111 1.41 13.42 -9.38
CA ASP A 111 2.18 14.55 -9.91
C ASP A 111 1.24 15.49 -10.67
N ARG A 112 1.01 16.68 -10.11
CA ARG A 112 0.11 17.68 -10.69
C ARG A 112 0.77 18.55 -11.77
N ASN A 113 2.07 18.34 -12.02
CA ASN A 113 2.84 19.09 -13.00
C ASN A 113 2.94 18.40 -14.36
N ILE A 114 2.63 17.09 -14.43
CA ILE A 114 2.62 16.37 -15.71
C ILE A 114 1.31 16.62 -16.45
N THR A 115 1.40 16.77 -17.77
CA THR A 115 0.19 16.88 -18.58
C THR A 115 -0.51 15.51 -18.72
N PRO A 116 -1.85 15.48 -18.83
CA PRO A 116 -2.58 14.24 -19.08
C PRO A 116 -2.11 13.49 -20.32
N GLU A 117 -1.71 14.21 -21.36
CA GLU A 117 -1.21 13.66 -22.61
C GLU A 117 0.11 12.91 -22.40
N GLU A 118 1.08 13.53 -21.71
CA GLU A 118 2.36 12.90 -21.42
C GLU A 118 2.17 11.69 -20.51
N PHE A 119 1.36 11.84 -19.46
CA PHE A 119 1.05 10.78 -18.52
C PHE A 119 0.50 9.54 -19.25
N TRP A 120 -0.65 9.67 -19.87
CA TRP A 120 -1.35 8.54 -20.48
C TRP A 120 -0.61 7.94 -21.67
N THR A 121 0.00 8.76 -22.53
CA THR A 121 0.82 8.26 -23.65
C THR A 121 2.01 7.43 -23.17
N THR A 122 2.61 7.82 -22.05
CA THR A 122 3.78 7.12 -21.51
C THR A 122 3.43 5.74 -21.01
N PHE A 123 2.37 5.64 -20.22
CA PHE A 123 1.93 4.34 -19.69
C PHE A 123 1.32 3.44 -20.75
N ASP A 124 0.57 4.02 -21.70
CA ASP A 124 0.03 3.25 -22.84
C ASP A 124 1.13 2.52 -23.60
N ARG A 125 2.25 3.20 -23.87
CA ARG A 125 3.41 2.57 -24.54
C ARG A 125 3.99 1.39 -23.77
N LEU A 126 4.04 1.45 -22.46
CA LEU A 126 4.52 0.34 -21.63
C LEU A 126 3.56 -0.86 -21.68
N ILE A 127 2.25 -0.58 -21.69
CA ILE A 127 1.20 -1.59 -21.82
C ILE A 127 1.22 -2.22 -23.20
N GLN A 128 1.25 -1.42 -24.27
CA GLN A 128 1.30 -1.91 -25.66
C GLN A 128 2.54 -2.77 -25.95
N ASN A 129 3.65 -2.47 -25.29
CA ASN A 129 4.88 -3.25 -25.39
C ASN A 129 4.91 -4.50 -24.49
N GLY A 130 3.84 -4.76 -23.75
CA GLY A 130 3.73 -5.92 -22.85
C GLY A 130 4.62 -5.85 -21.59
N LYS A 131 5.23 -4.69 -21.31
CA LYS A 131 6.11 -4.52 -20.14
C LYS A 131 5.36 -4.26 -18.84
N VAL A 132 4.15 -3.75 -18.95
CA VAL A 132 3.21 -3.49 -17.87
C VAL A 132 1.86 -4.06 -18.28
N LEU A 133 1.21 -4.82 -17.40
CA LEU A 133 -0.12 -5.35 -17.69
C LEU A 133 -1.21 -4.38 -17.24
N TYR A 134 -1.10 -3.88 -16.01
CA TYR A 134 -2.10 -3.00 -15.40
C TYR A 134 -1.43 -1.80 -14.74
N MET A 135 -2.20 -0.69 -14.67
CA MET A 135 -1.79 0.52 -13.96
C MET A 135 -2.55 0.67 -12.65
N GLY A 136 -1.86 1.23 -11.65
CA GLY A 136 -2.46 1.66 -10.39
C GLY A 136 -2.02 3.05 -9.97
N GLY A 137 -2.85 3.68 -9.15
CA GLY A 137 -2.50 4.88 -8.41
C GLY A 137 -2.04 4.53 -6.99
N SER A 138 -1.38 5.48 -6.34
CA SER A 138 -1.14 5.47 -4.91
C SER A 138 -1.17 6.89 -4.38
N ASN A 139 -1.91 7.10 -3.27
CA ASN A 139 -2.08 8.40 -2.64
C ASN A 139 -2.81 9.44 -3.52
N PHE A 140 -3.72 8.99 -4.36
CA PHE A 140 -4.61 9.86 -5.12
C PHE A 140 -5.85 10.19 -4.29
N SER A 141 -6.31 11.43 -4.39
CA SER A 141 -7.62 11.83 -3.85
C SER A 141 -8.76 11.28 -4.72
N GLY A 142 -9.97 11.23 -4.18
CA GLY A 142 -11.12 10.71 -4.94
C GLY A 142 -11.42 11.49 -6.21
N TRP A 143 -11.28 12.83 -6.18
CA TRP A 143 -11.47 13.64 -7.37
C TRP A 143 -10.40 13.42 -8.44
N GLU A 144 -9.14 13.17 -8.02
CA GLU A 144 -8.04 12.85 -8.94
C GLU A 144 -8.24 11.49 -9.59
N LEU A 145 -8.66 10.47 -8.81
CA LEU A 145 -9.02 9.15 -9.35
C LEU A 145 -10.09 9.27 -10.42
N ALA A 146 -11.19 9.99 -10.12
CA ALA A 146 -12.27 10.21 -11.08
C ALA A 146 -11.78 10.93 -12.34
N THR A 147 -10.95 11.98 -12.16
CA THR A 147 -10.40 12.76 -13.27
C THR A 147 -9.50 11.90 -14.17
N HIS A 148 -8.56 11.16 -13.58
CA HIS A 148 -7.65 10.28 -14.34
C HIS A 148 -8.43 9.17 -15.05
N GLN A 149 -9.43 8.58 -14.39
CA GLN A 149 -10.26 7.54 -15.01
C GLN A 149 -11.03 8.06 -16.21
N MET A 150 -11.63 9.23 -16.10
CA MET A 150 -12.31 9.88 -17.24
C MET A 150 -11.37 10.20 -18.39
N GLN A 151 -10.15 10.68 -18.09
CA GLN A 151 -9.12 10.94 -19.10
C GLN A 151 -8.66 9.65 -19.81
N ALA A 152 -8.53 8.54 -19.08
CA ALA A 152 -8.22 7.24 -19.66
C ALA A 152 -9.34 6.76 -20.60
N MET A 153 -10.59 6.81 -20.14
CA MET A 153 -11.76 6.43 -20.95
C MET A 153 -11.85 7.22 -22.25
N GLN A 154 -11.60 8.53 -22.22
CA GLN A 154 -11.58 9.38 -23.42
C GLN A 154 -10.49 8.95 -24.44
N ARG A 155 -9.46 8.24 -23.99
CA ARG A 155 -8.36 7.72 -24.80
C ARG A 155 -8.55 6.24 -25.18
N GLY A 156 -9.67 5.64 -24.81
CA GLY A 156 -9.93 4.22 -25.02
C GLY A 156 -9.06 3.27 -24.16
N MET A 157 -8.53 3.81 -23.05
CA MET A 157 -7.70 3.05 -22.11
C MET A 157 -8.53 2.57 -20.91
N MET A 158 -8.08 1.48 -20.28
CA MET A 158 -8.70 0.94 -19.07
C MET A 158 -8.58 1.89 -17.87
N GLY A 159 -7.49 2.64 -17.78
CA GLY A 159 -7.19 3.50 -16.64
C GLY A 159 -6.56 2.76 -15.47
N PHE A 160 -6.74 3.30 -14.27
CA PHE A 160 -6.30 2.64 -13.04
C PHE A 160 -7.20 1.46 -12.69
N VAL A 161 -6.59 0.32 -12.37
CA VAL A 161 -7.31 -0.84 -11.83
C VAL A 161 -7.23 -0.89 -10.30
N SER A 162 -6.28 -0.17 -9.71
CA SER A 162 -6.11 -0.11 -8.25
C SER A 162 -5.72 1.26 -7.75
N GLU A 163 -6.07 1.54 -6.50
CA GLU A 163 -5.57 2.66 -5.71
C GLU A 163 -4.96 2.15 -4.41
N GLN A 164 -3.72 2.53 -4.13
CA GLN A 164 -3.04 2.17 -2.89
C GLN A 164 -2.99 3.38 -1.95
N THR A 165 -3.81 3.37 -0.90
CA THR A 165 -3.95 4.47 0.06
C THR A 165 -3.76 4.01 1.50
N MET A 166 -3.42 4.94 2.41
CA MET A 166 -3.40 4.63 3.85
C MET A 166 -4.82 4.45 4.36
N PHE A 167 -5.16 3.25 4.84
CA PHE A 167 -6.48 3.00 5.39
C PHE A 167 -6.42 1.95 6.51
N ASN A 168 -6.90 2.31 7.69
CA ASN A 168 -6.99 1.47 8.88
C ASN A 168 -7.94 2.11 9.90
N LEU A 169 -8.21 1.45 11.02
CA LEU A 169 -9.09 1.92 12.09
C LEU A 169 -8.73 3.32 12.64
N LEU A 170 -7.46 3.73 12.59
CA LEU A 170 -6.99 5.03 13.05
C LEU A 170 -6.95 6.09 11.93
N CYS A 171 -6.96 5.67 10.68
CA CYS A 171 -6.93 6.53 9.50
C CYS A 171 -8.09 6.17 8.56
N ARG A 172 -9.21 6.85 8.73
CA ARG A 172 -10.47 6.56 8.03
C ARG A 172 -10.84 7.61 6.97
N TYR A 173 -9.94 8.54 6.65
CA TYR A 173 -10.20 9.58 5.65
C TYR A 173 -10.57 9.05 4.26
N PRO A 174 -10.03 7.92 3.77
CA PRO A 174 -10.43 7.38 2.48
C PRO A 174 -11.92 7.07 2.35
N GLU A 175 -12.63 6.85 3.47
CA GLU A 175 -14.09 6.65 3.45
C GLU A 175 -14.86 7.86 2.94
N LEU A 176 -14.30 9.07 3.04
CA LEU A 176 -14.99 10.31 2.65
C LEU A 176 -15.11 10.44 1.13
N GLU A 177 -14.06 10.09 0.37
CA GLU A 177 -14.09 10.25 -1.08
C GLU A 177 -13.32 9.16 -1.86
N VAL A 178 -12.17 8.67 -1.35
CA VAL A 178 -11.34 7.72 -2.10
C VAL A 178 -12.06 6.40 -2.33
N LEU A 179 -12.62 5.79 -1.26
CA LEU A 179 -13.36 4.54 -1.37
C LEU A 179 -14.64 4.69 -2.22
N PRO A 180 -15.47 5.74 -2.03
CA PRO A 180 -16.61 6.00 -2.92
C PRO A 180 -16.22 6.19 -4.38
N ALA A 181 -15.17 6.97 -4.68
CA ALA A 181 -14.69 7.20 -6.04
C ALA A 181 -14.16 5.91 -6.67
N ALA A 182 -13.33 5.16 -5.93
CA ALA A 182 -12.80 3.89 -6.39
C ALA A 182 -13.94 2.91 -6.74
N LYS A 183 -14.92 2.77 -5.85
CA LYS A 183 -16.11 1.93 -6.10
C LYS A 183 -16.90 2.37 -7.33
N ALA A 184 -17.13 3.67 -7.49
CA ALA A 184 -17.89 4.22 -8.62
C ALA A 184 -17.20 3.96 -9.97
N HIS A 185 -15.88 3.88 -9.98
CA HIS A 185 -15.07 3.69 -11.18
C HIS A 185 -14.53 2.26 -11.37
N GLY A 186 -14.92 1.31 -10.51
CA GLY A 186 -14.44 -0.09 -10.58
C GLY A 186 -12.96 -0.25 -10.26
N ILE A 187 -12.38 0.65 -9.47
CA ILE A 187 -10.99 0.63 -9.03
C ILE A 187 -10.92 -0.13 -7.70
N GLY A 188 -10.08 -1.17 -7.62
CA GLY A 188 -9.86 -1.90 -6.36
C GLY A 188 -8.94 -1.12 -5.43
N VAL A 189 -9.30 -1.00 -4.15
CA VAL A 189 -8.42 -0.35 -3.17
C VAL A 189 -7.55 -1.39 -2.48
N ILE A 190 -6.24 -1.12 -2.41
CA ILE A 190 -5.23 -1.96 -1.76
C ILE A 190 -4.56 -1.18 -0.63
N PRO A 191 -5.18 -1.09 0.56
CA PRO A 191 -4.70 -0.26 1.65
C PRO A 191 -3.30 -0.64 2.14
N TYR A 192 -2.43 0.37 2.34
CA TYR A 192 -1.19 0.18 3.09
C TYR A 192 -1.35 0.56 4.56
N MET A 193 -0.47 0.04 5.42
CA MET A 193 -0.49 0.21 6.88
C MET A 193 -1.82 -0.20 7.55
N PRO A 194 -2.42 -1.36 7.22
CA PRO A 194 -3.69 -1.80 7.83
C PRO A 194 -3.59 -1.95 9.35
N LEU A 195 -2.41 -2.15 9.88
CA LEU A 195 -2.13 -2.27 11.33
C LEU A 195 -1.56 -0.99 11.95
N ALA A 196 -1.65 0.17 11.25
CA ALA A 196 -1.15 1.45 11.73
C ALA A 196 0.30 1.38 12.27
N GLY A 197 1.21 0.80 11.47
CA GLY A 197 2.61 0.63 11.87
C GLY A 197 2.85 -0.37 13.02
N GLY A 198 1.85 -1.18 13.36
CA GLY A 198 1.90 -2.18 14.43
C GLY A 198 1.13 -1.80 15.70
N ILE A 199 0.56 -0.59 15.79
CA ILE A 199 -0.23 -0.15 16.95
C ILE A 199 -1.44 -1.07 17.18
N LEU A 200 -2.11 -1.45 16.11
CA LEU A 200 -3.30 -2.31 16.16
C LEU A 200 -2.99 -3.81 16.38
N THR A 201 -1.75 -4.16 16.69
CA THR A 201 -1.38 -5.56 16.99
C THR A 201 -1.54 -5.95 18.45
N GLY A 202 -1.77 -4.98 19.34
CA GLY A 202 -1.81 -5.21 20.79
C GLY A 202 -0.44 -5.26 21.47
N LYS A 203 0.66 -5.18 20.73
CA LYS A 203 2.03 -5.19 21.25
C LYS A 203 2.53 -3.77 21.54
N THR A 204 1.89 -3.05 22.47
CA THR A 204 2.22 -1.64 22.79
C THR A 204 3.64 -1.44 23.33
N GLN A 205 4.25 -2.46 23.92
CA GLN A 205 5.60 -2.37 24.50
C GLN A 205 6.75 -2.55 23.47
N SER A 206 6.46 -2.91 22.22
CA SER A 206 7.49 -3.22 21.22
C SER A 206 7.64 -2.18 20.12
N VAL A 207 6.91 -1.08 20.18
CA VAL A 207 7.07 0.02 19.21
C VAL A 207 8.30 0.82 19.61
N GLU A 208 9.37 0.76 18.82
CA GLU A 208 10.58 1.57 19.03
C GLU A 208 10.20 3.05 19.22
N ALA A 209 10.81 3.74 20.18
CA ALA A 209 10.47 5.13 20.51
C ALA A 209 10.49 6.09 19.31
N SER A 210 11.39 5.85 18.32
CA SER A 210 11.43 6.62 17.07
C SER A 210 10.20 6.39 16.18
N ARG A 211 9.58 5.22 16.28
CA ARG A 211 8.37 4.86 15.53
C ARG A 211 7.12 5.37 16.23
N THR A 212 7.13 5.38 17.55
CA THR A 212 6.03 5.92 18.35
C THR A 212 5.81 7.39 18.02
N SER A 213 6.86 8.21 18.01
CA SER A 213 6.74 9.64 17.70
C SER A 213 6.33 9.90 16.25
N GLN A 214 6.79 9.10 15.29
CA GLN A 214 6.37 9.21 13.90
C GLN A 214 4.88 8.88 13.76
N VAL A 215 4.44 7.80 14.37
CA VAL A 215 3.04 7.35 14.33
C VAL A 215 2.14 8.35 15.07
N GLU A 216 2.54 8.87 16.25
CA GLU A 216 1.81 9.92 16.97
C GLU A 216 1.65 11.16 16.11
N SER A 217 2.69 11.54 15.37
CA SER A 217 2.65 12.67 14.43
C SER A 217 1.73 12.39 13.24
N GLU A 218 1.83 11.20 12.64
CA GLU A 218 1.04 10.82 11.45
C GLU A 218 -0.45 10.67 11.77
N TYR A 219 -0.79 10.04 12.88
CA TYR A 219 -2.19 9.77 13.26
C TYR A 219 -2.78 10.76 14.25
N GLY A 220 -1.96 11.65 14.81
CA GLY A 220 -2.40 12.63 15.81
C GLY A 220 -2.91 11.99 17.10
N ILE A 221 -2.46 10.79 17.43
CA ILE A 221 -2.79 10.05 18.65
C ILE A 221 -1.58 9.99 19.58
N GLN A 222 -1.84 10.15 20.89
CA GLN A 222 -0.84 9.84 21.89
C GLN A 222 -0.88 8.35 22.21
N LEU A 223 0.23 7.67 21.99
CA LEU A 223 0.40 6.24 22.30
C LEU A 223 0.83 5.99 23.75
N SER A 224 0.54 6.94 24.66
CA SER A 224 0.83 6.79 26.08
C SER A 224 0.16 5.52 26.63
N GLU A 225 0.82 4.89 27.60
CA GLU A 225 0.20 3.82 28.39
C GLU A 225 -1.15 4.31 28.92
N GLY A 226 -2.24 3.66 28.50
CA GLY A 226 -3.60 4.02 28.90
C GLY A 226 -4.45 4.71 27.82
N ASN A 227 -4.06 4.67 26.53
CA ASN A 227 -4.96 5.11 25.47
C ASN A 227 -6.27 4.33 25.53
N ALA A 228 -7.34 4.99 25.99
CA ALA A 228 -8.65 4.38 26.24
C ALA A 228 -9.23 3.73 24.96
N GLN A 229 -8.93 4.28 23.78
CA GLN A 229 -9.40 3.80 22.51
C GLN A 229 -8.75 2.44 22.15
N LEU A 230 -7.44 2.30 22.33
CA LEU A 230 -6.73 1.04 22.12
C LEU A 230 -7.13 -0.01 23.16
N LYS A 231 -7.34 0.40 24.40
CA LYS A 231 -7.82 -0.48 25.46
C LYS A 231 -9.20 -1.04 25.11
N ALA A 232 -10.15 -0.21 24.73
CA ALA A 232 -11.50 -0.64 24.32
C ALA A 232 -11.44 -1.57 23.09
N PHE A 233 -10.54 -1.32 22.15
CA PHE A 233 -10.30 -2.20 21.02
C PHE A 233 -9.80 -3.59 21.45
N HIS A 234 -8.82 -3.64 22.35
CA HIS A 234 -8.31 -4.92 22.86
C HIS A 234 -9.37 -5.69 23.66
N GLU A 235 -10.17 -5.01 24.47
CA GLU A 235 -11.29 -5.63 25.21
C GLU A 235 -12.34 -6.21 24.24
N LEU A 236 -12.65 -5.50 23.15
CA LEU A 236 -13.53 -6.02 22.11
C LEU A 236 -12.94 -7.28 21.44
N CYS A 237 -11.66 -7.24 21.06
CA CYS A 237 -10.98 -8.40 20.47
C CYS A 237 -10.99 -9.62 21.42
N GLN A 238 -10.75 -9.40 22.71
CA GLN A 238 -10.85 -10.46 23.72
C GLN A 238 -12.28 -11.06 23.79
N THR A 239 -13.30 -10.21 23.73
CA THR A 239 -14.70 -10.65 23.72
C THR A 239 -15.03 -11.49 22.49
N LEU A 240 -14.44 -11.15 21.35
CA LEU A 240 -14.56 -11.91 20.09
C LEU A 240 -13.74 -13.21 20.08
N GLY A 241 -12.79 -13.37 21.02
CA GLY A 241 -11.83 -14.48 21.01
C GLY A 241 -10.81 -14.39 19.90
N GLU A 242 -10.60 -13.19 19.32
CA GLU A 242 -9.73 -12.97 18.17
C GLU A 242 -8.52 -12.10 18.51
N ARG A 243 -7.43 -12.29 17.76
CA ARG A 243 -6.23 -11.46 17.91
C ARG A 243 -6.47 -10.06 17.32
N PRO A 244 -5.96 -8.96 17.92
CA PRO A 244 -6.21 -7.60 17.47
C PRO A 244 -5.87 -7.35 15.99
N HIS A 245 -4.74 -7.90 15.49
CA HIS A 245 -4.36 -7.74 14.09
C HIS A 245 -5.33 -8.46 13.13
N VAL A 246 -5.90 -9.58 13.55
CA VAL A 246 -6.91 -10.31 12.77
C VAL A 246 -8.17 -9.45 12.61
N VAL A 247 -8.67 -8.89 13.72
CA VAL A 247 -9.85 -8.00 13.71
C VAL A 247 -9.58 -6.74 12.88
N ALA A 248 -8.42 -6.12 13.02
CA ALA A 248 -8.06 -4.89 12.28
C ALA A 248 -8.00 -5.12 10.76
N ILE A 249 -7.44 -6.25 10.32
CA ILE A 249 -7.37 -6.60 8.90
C ILE A 249 -8.75 -6.99 8.38
N ALA A 250 -9.51 -7.80 9.12
CA ALA A 250 -10.89 -8.18 8.76
C ALA A 250 -11.80 -6.94 8.63
N TRP A 251 -11.65 -5.95 9.54
CA TRP A 251 -12.35 -4.68 9.43
C TRP A 251 -11.97 -3.94 8.12
N THR A 252 -10.70 -3.90 7.76
CA THR A 252 -10.28 -3.27 6.51
C THR A 252 -10.92 -3.97 5.31
N LEU A 253 -10.96 -5.31 5.32
CA LEU A 253 -11.57 -6.14 4.28
C LEU A 253 -13.10 -6.04 4.22
N SER A 254 -13.78 -5.62 5.29
CA SER A 254 -15.25 -5.47 5.30
C SER A 254 -15.74 -4.34 4.37
N HIS A 255 -14.86 -3.49 3.87
CA HIS A 255 -15.20 -2.39 2.98
C HIS A 255 -15.23 -2.85 1.52
N SER A 256 -16.37 -2.71 0.87
CA SER A 256 -16.65 -3.25 -0.47
C SER A 256 -15.74 -2.71 -1.60
N ALA A 257 -15.03 -1.60 -1.39
CA ALA A 257 -14.04 -1.07 -2.33
C ALA A 257 -12.65 -1.69 -2.12
N VAL A 258 -12.39 -2.32 -0.97
CA VAL A 258 -11.10 -2.91 -0.64
C VAL A 258 -10.98 -4.29 -1.27
N SER A 259 -9.93 -4.48 -2.06
CA SER A 259 -9.61 -5.77 -2.70
C SER A 259 -8.64 -6.60 -1.86
N ALA A 260 -7.58 -5.98 -1.35
CA ALA A 260 -6.58 -6.65 -0.51
C ALA A 260 -5.74 -5.64 0.27
N PRO A 261 -5.60 -5.72 1.60
CA PRO A 261 -4.68 -4.88 2.36
C PRO A 261 -3.22 -5.33 2.18
N ILE A 262 -2.31 -4.37 2.10
CA ILE A 262 -0.86 -4.61 2.03
C ILE A 262 -0.28 -4.73 3.44
N VAL A 263 0.19 -5.92 3.79
CA VAL A 263 0.77 -6.20 5.11
C VAL A 263 2.30 -6.20 5.03
N GLY A 264 2.94 -5.36 5.85
CA GLY A 264 4.39 -5.28 5.96
C GLY A 264 4.94 -6.36 6.90
N VAL A 265 5.44 -7.45 6.34
CA VAL A 265 5.98 -8.61 7.06
C VAL A 265 7.49 -8.47 7.21
N ARG A 266 8.04 -8.71 8.42
CA ARG A 266 9.48 -8.71 8.70
C ARG A 266 10.02 -10.07 9.09
N THR A 267 9.17 -10.92 9.67
CA THR A 267 9.48 -12.29 10.08
C THR A 267 8.31 -13.20 9.72
N ILE A 268 8.52 -14.50 9.68
CA ILE A 268 7.49 -15.50 9.35
C ILE A 268 6.30 -15.43 10.30
N GLU A 269 6.55 -15.15 11.59
CA GLU A 269 5.50 -15.04 12.61
C GLU A 269 4.50 -13.91 12.31
N HIS A 270 4.89 -12.93 11.53
CA HIS A 270 3.97 -11.87 11.09
C HIS A 270 2.96 -12.32 10.05
N LEU A 271 3.11 -13.51 9.47
CA LEU A 271 2.10 -14.12 8.59
C LEU A 271 1.00 -14.84 9.37
N GLU A 272 1.25 -15.16 10.66
CA GLU A 272 0.26 -15.88 11.47
C GLU A 272 -1.05 -15.13 11.60
N GLY A 273 -2.16 -15.83 11.26
CA GLY A 273 -3.52 -15.31 11.36
C GLY A 273 -3.95 -14.41 10.21
N LEU A 274 -3.13 -14.26 9.14
CA LEU A 274 -3.59 -13.55 7.94
C LEU A 274 -4.67 -14.35 7.19
N ASP A 275 -4.58 -15.68 7.21
CA ASP A 275 -5.62 -16.60 6.74
C ASP A 275 -6.93 -16.38 7.51
N ARG A 276 -6.85 -16.40 8.84
CA ARG A 276 -8.01 -16.13 9.69
C ARG A 276 -8.60 -14.73 9.45
N ALA A 277 -7.76 -13.73 9.25
CA ALA A 277 -8.21 -12.36 8.96
C ALA A 277 -8.96 -12.25 7.63
N ALA A 278 -8.58 -13.05 6.64
CA ALA A 278 -9.25 -13.09 5.34
C ALA A 278 -10.61 -13.81 5.39
N GLU A 279 -10.81 -14.73 6.34
CA GLU A 279 -12.04 -15.51 6.52
C GLU A 279 -13.01 -14.90 7.54
N LEU A 280 -12.50 -14.01 8.42
CA LEU A 280 -13.30 -13.45 9.50
C LEU A 280 -14.31 -12.43 8.98
N GLU A 281 -15.56 -12.80 9.01
CA GLU A 281 -16.70 -11.89 8.77
C GLU A 281 -17.11 -11.20 10.09
N LEU A 282 -16.99 -9.88 10.13
CA LEU A 282 -17.45 -9.07 11.26
C LEU A 282 -18.93 -8.73 11.08
N ASP A 283 -19.74 -9.07 12.06
CA ASP A 283 -21.16 -8.75 12.05
C ASP A 283 -21.42 -7.24 12.24
N SER A 284 -22.65 -6.81 11.97
CA SER A 284 -23.04 -5.41 12.05
C SER A 284 -22.91 -4.81 13.46
N GLU A 285 -23.07 -5.61 14.50
CA GLU A 285 -22.90 -5.17 15.90
C GLU A 285 -21.44 -4.91 16.21
N THR A 286 -20.55 -5.79 15.79
CA THR A 286 -19.10 -5.64 15.94
C THR A 286 -18.58 -4.44 15.14
N LEU A 287 -19.03 -4.26 13.89
CA LEU A 287 -18.69 -3.09 13.09
C LEU A 287 -19.16 -1.78 13.76
N ALA A 288 -20.38 -1.75 14.31
CA ALA A 288 -20.86 -0.58 15.05
C ALA A 288 -20.05 -0.30 16.33
N LYS A 289 -19.57 -1.32 17.05
CA LYS A 289 -18.68 -1.16 18.19
C LYS A 289 -17.32 -0.60 17.77
N LEU A 290 -16.75 -1.09 16.67
CA LEU A 290 -15.52 -0.56 16.10
C LEU A 290 -15.68 0.90 15.67
N ASP A 291 -16.81 1.27 15.06
CA ASP A 291 -17.16 2.65 14.71
C ASP A 291 -17.32 3.57 15.93
N ALA A 292 -17.82 3.04 17.03
CA ALA A 292 -17.90 3.79 18.29
C ALA A 292 -16.53 4.02 18.91
N ILE A 293 -15.63 3.01 18.84
CA ILE A 293 -14.24 3.11 19.33
C ILE A 293 -13.42 4.03 18.42
N PHE A 294 -13.48 3.84 17.12
CA PHE A 294 -12.71 4.55 16.11
C PHE A 294 -13.65 5.36 15.20
N ALA A 295 -14.26 6.41 15.77
CA ALA A 295 -15.23 7.20 15.02
C ALA A 295 -14.69 7.64 13.66
N PRO A 296 -15.47 7.51 12.57
CA PRO A 296 -15.10 8.06 11.26
C PRO A 296 -14.71 9.53 11.39
N ASN A 297 -13.66 9.91 10.71
CA ASN A 297 -13.14 11.29 10.73
C ASN A 297 -14.11 12.23 9.97
N LYS A 298 -15.27 12.52 10.59
CA LYS A 298 -16.31 13.40 10.03
C LYS A 298 -15.75 14.80 9.84
N GLY A 299 -15.09 15.05 8.72
CA GLY A 299 -14.63 16.39 8.31
C GLY A 299 -13.61 17.04 9.25
N ARG A 300 -12.96 16.30 10.15
CA ARG A 300 -11.79 16.81 10.87
C ARG A 300 -10.63 16.89 9.88
N ALA A 301 -10.17 18.12 9.60
CA ALA A 301 -8.83 18.30 9.06
C ALA A 301 -7.84 17.50 9.91
N LEU A 302 -6.87 16.85 9.26
CA LEU A 302 -5.71 16.32 9.97
C LEU A 302 -5.22 17.42 10.92
N ARG A 303 -4.78 17.06 12.13
CA ARG A 303 -4.24 18.03 13.12
C ARG A 303 -3.13 18.92 12.54
N THR A 304 -2.55 18.53 11.43
CA THR A 304 -1.55 19.30 10.66
C THR A 304 -2.13 20.48 9.89
N GLY A 305 -3.46 20.69 9.89
CA GLY A 305 -4.13 21.76 9.13
C GLY A 305 -4.07 21.56 7.61
N ARG A 306 -3.63 20.40 7.15
CA ARG A 306 -3.60 20.07 5.72
C ARG A 306 -4.94 19.49 5.30
N ALA A 307 -5.41 19.92 4.13
CA ALA A 307 -6.62 19.40 3.53
C ALA A 307 -6.49 17.90 3.15
N PRO A 308 -7.62 17.18 2.94
CA PRO A 308 -7.57 15.81 2.45
C PRO A 308 -6.77 15.62 1.16
N GLU A 309 -6.60 16.66 0.35
CA GLU A 309 -5.68 16.65 -0.80
C GLU A 309 -4.23 16.37 -0.40
N ALA A 310 -3.90 16.48 0.86
CA ALA A 310 -2.59 16.15 1.39
C ALA A 310 -2.27 14.64 1.36
N TYR A 311 -3.23 13.77 1.10
CA TYR A 311 -2.92 12.38 0.77
C TYR A 311 -2.16 12.24 -0.55
N ALA A 312 -2.24 13.25 -1.37
CA ALA A 312 -1.67 13.31 -2.69
C ALA A 312 -0.43 14.22 -2.75
N TRP A 313 0.42 14.19 -1.76
CA TRP A 313 1.64 15.01 -1.72
C TRP A 313 2.94 14.22 -1.83
#